data_126dd76338eb02cfd64bd223803e58c1
#
_entry.id   126dd76338eb02cfd64bd223803e58c1
#
_cell.length_a   1.000
_cell.length_b   1.000
_cell.length_c   1.000
_cell.angle_alpha   90.00
_cell.angle_beta   90.00
_cell.angle_gamma   90.00
#
_symmetry.space_group_name_H-M   'P 1'
#
loop_
_entity.id
_entity.type
_entity.pdbx_description
1 polymer ?
#
loop_
_entity_poly.entity_id
_entity_poly.type
_entity_poly.pdbx_seq_one_letter_code
_entity_poly.pdbx_strand_id
1 'polypeptide(L)'
;MFGAIFSKAMLMGVKRGLFSNEAGMGSAPNSAASADVKHPASQGLIQMLGVFVDTIIVCTCTAVIILLSDNYGNETLKGISLTQHALQYHVGDFGLHFLAAILFLFAYSSIIGNYAYAESNIRFLRNKPLFIFIFRLMVLFFVYFGAINHANIVWNFADTVMAIMAMINLVAIVLLSPIVWLILRDYQQQIKAGVEPVFKLEQHPTLAKRGVDNDIWS
;
A
#
# COMPACT_ATOMS: atom_id res chain seq x y z
N MET A 1 -2.75 -0.86 33.87
CA MET A 1 -3.82 -0.32 32.98
C MET A 1 -3.26 0.52 31.84
N PHE A 2 -2.48 1.56 32.07
CA PHE A 2 -1.88 2.41 31.02
C PHE A 2 -1.03 1.62 29.99
N GLY A 3 -0.15 0.73 30.43
CA GLY A 3 0.68 -0.08 29.55
C GLY A 3 -0.11 -1.00 28.60
N ALA A 4 -1.23 -1.56 29.06
CA ALA A 4 -2.07 -2.41 28.21
C ALA A 4 -2.81 -1.59 27.13
N ILE A 5 -3.27 -0.39 27.47
CA ILE A 5 -3.90 0.53 26.52
C ILE A 5 -2.88 0.98 25.47
N PHE A 6 -1.69 1.38 25.89
CA PHE A 6 -0.62 1.80 25.00
C PHE A 6 -0.18 0.66 24.07
N SER A 7 0.02 -0.55 24.60
CA SER A 7 0.38 -1.71 23.79
C SER A 7 -0.69 -2.04 22.74
N LYS A 8 -1.98 -1.98 23.11
CA LYS A 8 -3.08 -2.20 22.19
C LYS A 8 -3.16 -1.12 21.11
N ALA A 9 -2.99 0.15 21.48
CA ALA A 9 -2.97 1.26 20.53
C ALA A 9 -1.79 1.15 19.55
N MET A 10 -0.60 0.82 20.04
CA MET A 10 0.58 0.60 19.21
C MET A 10 0.38 -0.57 18.26
N LEU A 11 -0.11 -1.72 18.73
CA LEU A 11 -0.39 -2.88 17.89
C LEU A 11 -1.39 -2.57 16.78
N MET A 12 -2.49 -1.89 17.12
CA MET A 12 -3.50 -1.50 16.15
C MET A 12 -3.00 -0.45 15.16
N GLY A 13 -2.20 0.52 15.62
CA GLY A 13 -1.59 1.53 14.78
C GLY A 13 -0.64 0.92 13.75
N VAL A 14 0.25 0.01 14.18
CA VAL A 14 1.15 -0.72 13.27
C VAL A 14 0.36 -1.55 12.26
N LYS A 15 -0.62 -2.33 12.73
CA LYS A 15 -1.45 -3.19 11.88
C LYS A 15 -2.18 -2.41 10.79
N ARG A 16 -2.83 -1.31 11.16
CA ARG A 16 -3.63 -0.49 10.23
C ARG A 16 -2.76 0.43 9.38
N GLY A 17 -1.65 0.94 9.90
CA GLY A 17 -0.68 1.70 9.13
C GLY A 17 -0.01 0.87 8.03
N LEU A 18 0.42 -0.35 8.33
CA LEU A 18 0.92 -1.28 7.30
C LEU A 18 -0.11 -1.59 6.23
N PHE A 19 -1.38 -1.74 6.63
CA PHE A 19 -2.48 -1.96 5.69
C PHE A 19 -2.69 -0.76 4.76
N SER A 20 -2.78 0.46 5.32
CA SER A 20 -3.05 1.68 4.56
C SER A 20 -1.93 2.01 3.58
N ASN A 21 -0.67 1.89 4.03
CA ASN A 21 0.51 2.23 3.25
C ASN A 21 0.98 1.13 2.30
N GLU A 22 0.48 -0.10 2.48
CA GLU A 22 1.00 -1.31 1.81
C GLU A 22 2.53 -1.49 1.99
N ALA A 23 3.13 -0.78 2.95
CA ALA A 23 4.57 -0.75 3.18
C ALA A 23 5.08 -2.11 3.68
N GLY A 24 6.01 -2.70 2.95
CA GLY A 24 6.56 -4.01 3.29
C GLY A 24 5.66 -5.19 2.93
N MET A 25 4.51 -4.98 2.31
CA MET A 25 3.59 -6.05 1.93
C MET A 25 3.86 -6.65 0.55
N GLY A 26 4.59 -5.92 -0.32
CA GLY A 26 4.96 -6.41 -1.66
C GLY A 26 4.01 -5.99 -2.78
N SER A 27 2.95 -5.25 -2.50
CA SER A 27 2.05 -4.69 -3.51
C SER A 27 2.59 -3.38 -4.11
N ALA A 28 3.15 -2.48 -3.30
CA ALA A 28 3.73 -1.22 -3.77
C ALA A 28 4.77 -1.35 -4.89
N PRO A 29 5.66 -2.38 -4.92
CA PRO A 29 6.56 -2.60 -6.05
C PRO A 29 5.88 -2.80 -7.40
N ASN A 30 4.66 -3.36 -7.44
CA ASN A 30 3.91 -3.53 -8.69
C ASN A 30 3.49 -2.19 -9.30
N SER A 31 3.08 -1.24 -8.45
CA SER A 31 2.81 0.13 -8.88
C SER A 31 4.10 0.84 -9.31
N ALA A 32 5.16 0.72 -8.52
CA ALA A 32 6.44 1.32 -8.82
C ALA A 32 7.05 0.83 -10.14
N ALA A 33 6.89 -0.44 -10.47
CA ALA A 33 7.40 -1.05 -11.69
C ALA A 33 6.72 -0.50 -12.98
N SER A 34 5.56 0.11 -12.88
CA SER A 34 4.87 0.72 -14.02
C SER A 34 5.31 2.16 -14.30
N ALA A 35 6.14 2.75 -13.45
CA ALA A 35 6.59 4.13 -13.59
C ALA A 35 7.75 4.24 -14.59
N ASP A 36 7.61 5.16 -15.55
CA ASP A 36 8.69 5.53 -16.47
C ASP A 36 9.61 6.55 -15.79
N VAL A 37 10.77 6.09 -15.33
CA VAL A 37 11.73 6.91 -14.58
C VAL A 37 13.15 6.70 -15.09
N LYS A 38 13.95 7.76 -15.09
CA LYS A 38 15.36 7.69 -15.51
C LYS A 38 16.26 6.92 -14.52
N HIS A 39 15.85 6.85 -13.25
CA HIS A 39 16.62 6.17 -12.21
C HIS A 39 15.69 5.48 -11.20
N PRO A 40 15.85 4.17 -10.90
CA PRO A 40 14.92 3.43 -10.04
C PRO A 40 14.87 3.95 -8.61
N ALA A 41 15.96 4.53 -8.07
CA ALA A 41 15.95 5.13 -6.74
C ALA A 41 15.01 6.32 -6.62
N SER A 42 14.77 7.09 -7.69
CA SER A 42 13.83 8.22 -7.66
C SER A 42 12.41 7.75 -7.37
N GLN A 43 11.99 6.66 -8.00
CA GLN A 43 10.67 6.05 -7.76
C GLN A 43 10.56 5.49 -6.34
N GLY A 44 11.62 4.85 -5.83
CA GLY A 44 11.65 4.38 -4.44
C GLY A 44 11.50 5.52 -3.43
N LEU A 45 12.14 6.66 -3.66
CA LEU A 45 12.03 7.85 -2.82
C LEU A 45 10.62 8.48 -2.87
N ILE A 46 9.98 8.50 -4.06
CA ILE A 46 8.60 8.97 -4.22
C ILE A 46 7.63 8.06 -3.43
N GLN A 47 7.80 6.75 -3.51
CA GLN A 47 6.99 5.81 -2.74
C GLN A 47 7.17 6.00 -1.22
N MET A 48 8.40 6.23 -0.77
CA MET A 48 8.69 6.53 0.64
C MET A 48 8.01 7.84 1.09
N LEU A 49 8.02 8.88 0.25
CA LEU A 49 7.30 10.13 0.52
C LEU A 49 5.79 9.91 0.62
N GLY A 50 5.23 9.07 -0.26
CA GLY A 50 3.81 8.69 -0.23
C GLY A 50 3.42 8.06 1.11
N VAL A 51 4.20 7.11 1.61
CA VAL A 51 4.01 6.49 2.94
C VAL A 51 4.05 7.53 4.07
N PHE A 52 4.98 8.47 4.00
CA PHE A 52 5.09 9.56 4.99
C PHE A 52 3.83 10.45 4.97
N VAL A 53 3.38 10.86 3.79
CA VAL A 53 2.18 11.72 3.63
C VAL A 53 0.94 11.00 4.14
N ASP A 54 0.74 9.74 3.78
CA ASP A 54 -0.41 8.94 4.24
C ASP A 54 -0.42 8.82 5.77
N THR A 55 0.70 8.44 6.37
CA THR A 55 0.76 8.19 7.81
C THR A 55 0.70 9.47 8.63
N ILE A 56 1.51 10.48 8.28
CA ILE A 56 1.65 11.68 9.12
C ILE A 56 0.56 12.70 8.82
N ILE A 57 0.16 12.88 7.57
CA ILE A 57 -0.84 13.90 7.21
C ILE A 57 -2.24 13.30 7.23
N VAL A 58 -2.54 12.31 6.40
CA VAL A 58 -3.90 11.80 6.22
C VAL A 58 -4.42 11.12 7.48
N CYS A 59 -3.66 10.21 8.07
CA CYS A 59 -4.08 9.52 9.30
C CYS A 59 -4.20 10.47 10.48
N THR A 60 -3.31 11.47 10.61
CA THR A 60 -3.39 12.47 11.68
C THR A 60 -4.62 13.36 11.51
N CYS A 61 -4.94 13.82 10.30
CA CYS A 61 -6.17 14.58 10.04
C CYS A 61 -7.41 13.79 10.45
N THR A 62 -7.49 12.51 10.08
CA THR A 62 -8.62 11.65 10.47
C THR A 62 -8.69 11.48 11.99
N ALA A 63 -7.55 11.27 12.66
CA ALA A 63 -7.51 11.15 14.11
C ALA A 63 -7.99 12.45 14.80
N VAL A 64 -7.56 13.61 14.31
CA VAL A 64 -7.96 14.92 14.85
C VAL A 64 -9.47 15.14 14.69
N ILE A 65 -10.04 14.83 13.54
CA ILE A 65 -11.49 14.90 13.30
C ILE A 65 -12.26 14.08 14.33
N ILE A 66 -11.80 12.86 14.61
CA ILE A 66 -12.45 11.96 15.59
C ILE A 66 -12.27 12.49 17.02
N LEU A 67 -11.04 12.88 17.39
CA LEU A 67 -10.72 13.32 18.76
C LEU A 67 -11.41 14.63 19.15
N LEU A 68 -11.67 15.50 18.20
CA LEU A 68 -12.39 16.77 18.42
C LEU A 68 -13.92 16.64 18.33
N SER A 69 -14.46 15.44 18.08
CA SER A 69 -15.89 15.19 18.11
C SER A 69 -16.38 14.71 19.47
N ASP A 70 -17.63 14.96 19.81
CA ASP A 70 -18.27 14.49 21.06
C ASP A 70 -18.45 12.96 21.10
N ASN A 71 -18.15 12.28 20.00
CA ASN A 71 -18.28 10.83 19.86
C ASN A 71 -17.04 10.07 20.34
N TYR A 72 -15.98 10.77 20.74
CA TYR A 72 -14.79 10.15 21.31
C TYR A 72 -15.12 9.41 22.61
N GLY A 73 -14.75 8.13 22.69
CA GLY A 73 -15.05 7.26 23.84
C GLY A 73 -16.39 6.52 23.77
N ASN A 74 -17.18 6.70 22.73
CA ASN A 74 -18.39 5.92 22.52
C ASN A 74 -18.05 4.51 22.02
N GLU A 75 -18.17 3.51 22.90
CA GLU A 75 -17.81 2.12 22.62
C GLU A 75 -18.75 1.44 21.59
N THR A 76 -19.90 2.01 21.31
CA THR A 76 -20.87 1.47 20.35
C THR A 76 -20.47 1.79 18.91
N LEU A 77 -19.73 2.88 18.68
CA LEU A 77 -19.26 3.32 17.38
C LEU A 77 -17.88 2.75 17.10
N LYS A 78 -17.70 2.01 16.01
CA LYS A 78 -16.43 1.39 15.64
C LYS A 78 -16.11 1.59 14.16
N GLY A 79 -14.81 1.72 13.87
CA GLY A 79 -14.32 1.84 12.50
C GLY A 79 -14.93 3.05 11.77
N ILE A 80 -15.46 2.81 10.59
CA ILE A 80 -15.98 3.87 9.71
C ILE A 80 -17.16 4.62 10.32
N SER A 81 -18.01 3.95 11.13
CA SER A 81 -19.14 4.59 11.78
C SER A 81 -18.70 5.72 12.73
N LEU A 82 -17.56 5.54 13.41
CA LEU A 82 -17.01 6.57 14.28
C LEU A 82 -16.59 7.80 13.46
N THR A 83 -15.89 7.60 12.35
CA THR A 83 -15.50 8.70 11.44
C THR A 83 -16.71 9.41 10.85
N GLN A 84 -17.75 8.64 10.49
CA GLN A 84 -18.97 9.16 9.90
C GLN A 84 -19.72 10.09 10.87
N HIS A 85 -19.86 9.66 12.13
CA HIS A 85 -20.49 10.48 13.16
C HIS A 85 -19.62 11.69 13.54
N ALA A 86 -18.29 11.53 13.55
CA ALA A 86 -17.38 12.65 13.79
C ALA A 86 -17.50 13.72 12.68
N LEU A 87 -17.57 13.30 11.42
CA LEU A 87 -17.77 14.23 10.32
C LEU A 87 -19.15 14.90 10.37
N GLN A 88 -20.20 14.15 10.71
CA GLN A 88 -21.54 14.70 10.90
C GLN A 88 -21.58 15.76 12.01
N TYR A 89 -20.83 15.53 13.10
CA TYR A 89 -20.69 16.51 14.19
C TYR A 89 -20.09 17.84 13.71
N HIS A 90 -19.03 17.78 12.86
CA HIS A 90 -18.32 18.98 12.41
C HIS A 90 -19.01 19.73 11.26
N VAL A 91 -19.60 19.04 10.31
CA VAL A 91 -20.14 19.63 9.06
C VAL A 91 -21.59 19.24 8.75
N GLY A 92 -22.30 18.66 9.73
CA GLY A 92 -23.69 18.27 9.59
C GLY A 92 -23.91 17.10 8.62
N ASP A 93 -25.14 16.97 8.12
CA ASP A 93 -25.53 15.83 7.25
C ASP A 93 -24.77 15.78 5.93
N PHE A 94 -24.22 16.90 5.48
CA PHE A 94 -23.31 16.93 4.33
C PHE A 94 -22.11 15.99 4.54
N GLY A 95 -21.55 15.92 5.76
CA GLY A 95 -20.44 15.04 6.09
C GLY A 95 -20.74 13.56 5.88
N LEU A 96 -21.97 13.13 6.14
CA LEU A 96 -22.44 11.77 5.89
C LEU A 96 -22.35 11.39 4.40
N HIS A 97 -22.96 12.20 3.56
CA HIS A 97 -23.01 11.95 2.12
C HIS A 97 -21.63 12.09 1.47
N PHE A 98 -20.86 13.08 1.91
CA PHE A 98 -19.48 13.30 1.44
C PHE A 98 -18.60 12.10 1.75
N LEU A 99 -18.62 11.59 2.99
CA LEU A 99 -17.84 10.41 3.37
C LEU A 99 -18.28 9.17 2.59
N ALA A 100 -19.57 8.95 2.40
CA ALA A 100 -20.10 7.84 1.62
C ALA A 100 -19.59 7.87 0.17
N ALA A 101 -19.63 9.04 -0.46
CA ALA A 101 -19.11 9.23 -1.82
C ALA A 101 -17.60 8.96 -1.92
N ILE A 102 -16.82 9.48 -0.97
CA ILE A 102 -15.37 9.25 -0.92
C ILE A 102 -15.06 7.77 -0.71
N LEU A 103 -15.74 7.10 0.20
CA LEU A 103 -15.56 5.67 0.45
C LEU A 103 -15.88 4.83 -0.78
N PHE A 104 -16.93 5.18 -1.50
CA PHE A 104 -17.25 4.51 -2.77
C PHE A 104 -16.12 4.64 -3.78
N LEU A 105 -15.60 5.87 -3.97
CA LEU A 105 -14.49 6.12 -4.89
C LEU A 105 -13.20 5.39 -4.47
N PHE A 106 -12.87 5.39 -3.19
CA PHE A 106 -11.70 4.67 -2.67
C PHE A 106 -11.84 3.16 -2.80
N ALA A 107 -13.00 2.60 -2.49
CA ALA A 107 -13.24 1.17 -2.66
C ALA A 107 -13.14 0.77 -4.13
N TYR A 108 -13.73 1.55 -5.02
CA TYR A 108 -13.69 1.32 -6.47
C TYR A 108 -12.26 1.38 -7.02
N SER A 109 -11.51 2.45 -6.69
CA SER A 109 -10.12 2.60 -7.13
C SER A 109 -9.21 1.51 -6.56
N SER A 110 -9.43 1.10 -5.31
CA SER A 110 -8.67 0.02 -4.68
C SER A 110 -8.92 -1.34 -5.35
N ILE A 111 -10.16 -1.65 -5.72
CA ILE A 111 -10.49 -2.87 -6.46
C ILE A 111 -9.77 -2.89 -7.81
N ILE A 112 -9.81 -1.78 -8.56
CA ILE A 112 -9.15 -1.69 -9.87
C ILE A 112 -7.63 -1.79 -9.72
N GLY A 113 -7.03 -1.07 -8.78
CA GLY A 113 -5.59 -1.09 -8.55
C GLY A 113 -5.09 -2.48 -8.17
N ASN A 114 -5.70 -3.10 -7.18
CA ASN A 114 -5.32 -4.45 -6.74
C ASN A 114 -5.56 -5.51 -7.82
N TYR A 115 -6.64 -5.37 -8.61
CA TYR A 115 -6.87 -6.22 -9.78
C TYR A 115 -5.73 -6.10 -10.81
N ALA A 116 -5.31 -4.88 -11.14
CA ALA A 116 -4.24 -4.62 -12.10
C ALA A 116 -2.90 -5.22 -11.63
N TYR A 117 -2.55 -5.05 -10.33
CA TYR A 117 -1.34 -5.64 -9.76
C TYR A 117 -1.37 -7.17 -9.82
N ALA A 118 -2.48 -7.78 -9.44
CA ALA A 118 -2.62 -9.23 -9.43
C ALA A 118 -2.65 -9.79 -10.86
N GLU A 119 -3.32 -9.16 -11.83
CA GLU A 119 -3.32 -9.57 -13.23
C GLU A 119 -1.92 -9.49 -13.83
N SER A 120 -1.16 -8.43 -13.53
CA SER A 120 0.23 -8.28 -13.99
C SER A 120 1.11 -9.44 -13.50
N ASN A 121 1.01 -9.78 -12.22
CA ASN A 121 1.76 -10.90 -11.63
C ASN A 121 1.38 -12.25 -12.25
N ILE A 122 0.10 -12.49 -12.51
CA ILE A 122 -0.35 -13.72 -13.14
C ILE A 122 0.15 -13.83 -14.58
N ARG A 123 0.11 -12.71 -15.32
CA ARG A 123 0.65 -12.67 -16.70
C ARG A 123 2.15 -12.96 -16.73
N PHE A 124 2.89 -12.44 -15.76
CA PHE A 124 4.31 -12.72 -15.60
C PHE A 124 4.58 -14.21 -15.36
N LEU A 125 3.81 -14.85 -14.47
CA LEU A 125 3.97 -16.28 -14.18
C LEU A 125 3.49 -17.18 -15.32
N ARG A 126 2.33 -16.87 -15.91
CA ARG A 126 1.71 -17.70 -16.93
C ARG A 126 0.71 -16.92 -17.80
N ASN A 127 1.20 -16.43 -18.92
CA ASN A 127 0.38 -15.64 -19.84
C ASN A 127 -0.48 -16.56 -20.77
N LYS A 128 -1.43 -17.28 -20.15
CA LYS A 128 -2.43 -18.09 -20.90
C LYS A 128 -3.83 -17.53 -20.67
N PRO A 129 -4.66 -17.37 -21.71
CA PRO A 129 -5.99 -16.75 -21.59
C PRO A 129 -6.92 -17.48 -20.60
N LEU A 130 -6.82 -18.79 -20.49
CA LEU A 130 -7.60 -19.58 -19.54
C LEU A 130 -7.27 -19.21 -18.07
N PHE A 131 -5.98 -19.03 -17.75
CA PHE A 131 -5.57 -18.66 -16.39
C PHE A 131 -6.04 -17.26 -16.03
N ILE A 132 -5.97 -16.32 -16.95
CA ILE A 132 -6.48 -14.96 -16.78
C ILE A 132 -8.00 -14.98 -16.58
N PHE A 133 -8.72 -15.80 -17.34
CA PHE A 133 -10.17 -15.93 -17.20
C PHE A 133 -10.55 -16.50 -15.84
N ILE A 134 -9.91 -17.60 -15.39
CA ILE A 134 -10.14 -18.19 -14.06
C ILE A 134 -9.85 -17.15 -12.96
N PHE A 135 -8.74 -16.42 -13.08
CA PHE A 135 -8.40 -15.37 -12.12
C PHE A 135 -9.48 -14.28 -12.04
N ARG A 136 -10.01 -13.85 -13.18
CA ARG A 136 -11.10 -12.85 -13.22
C ARG A 136 -12.36 -13.34 -12.51
N LEU A 137 -12.73 -14.59 -12.74
CA LEU A 137 -13.85 -15.20 -12.01
C LEU A 137 -13.59 -15.27 -10.50
N MET A 138 -12.37 -15.60 -10.11
CA MET A 138 -11.97 -15.64 -8.69
C MET A 138 -12.04 -14.25 -8.05
N VAL A 139 -11.61 -13.19 -8.75
CA VAL A 139 -11.75 -11.81 -8.26
C VAL A 139 -13.21 -11.42 -8.08
N LEU A 140 -14.08 -11.70 -9.06
CA LEU A 140 -15.52 -11.47 -8.93
C LEU A 140 -16.14 -12.21 -7.76
N PHE A 141 -15.74 -13.46 -7.57
CA PHE A 141 -16.19 -14.25 -6.42
C PHE A 141 -15.79 -13.61 -5.09
N PHE A 142 -14.53 -13.16 -4.93
CA PHE A 142 -14.09 -12.53 -3.68
C PHE A 142 -14.71 -11.14 -3.45
N VAL A 143 -14.96 -10.36 -4.50
CA VAL A 143 -15.71 -9.10 -4.39
C VAL A 143 -17.14 -9.38 -3.90
N TYR A 144 -17.83 -10.35 -4.49
CA TYR A 144 -19.16 -10.76 -4.06
C TYR A 144 -19.15 -11.30 -2.63
N PHE A 145 -18.20 -12.19 -2.31
CA PHE A 145 -18.02 -12.74 -0.96
C PHE A 145 -17.82 -11.62 0.08
N GLY A 146 -16.98 -10.63 -0.22
CA GLY A 146 -16.75 -9.49 0.67
C GLY A 146 -18.00 -8.63 0.85
N ALA A 147 -18.83 -8.47 -0.18
CA ALA A 147 -20.04 -7.66 -0.13
C ALA A 147 -21.17 -8.28 0.74
N ILE A 148 -21.26 -9.62 0.81
CA ILE A 148 -22.34 -10.29 1.55
C ILE A 148 -21.96 -10.71 2.97
N ASN A 149 -20.67 -10.72 3.32
CA ASN A 149 -20.20 -11.17 4.62
C ASN A 149 -20.06 -10.03 5.62
N HIS A 150 -20.10 -10.38 6.90
CA HIS A 150 -19.85 -9.42 7.97
C HIS A 150 -18.41 -8.90 7.91
N ALA A 151 -18.24 -7.59 8.13
CA ALA A 151 -16.95 -6.90 8.09
C ALA A 151 -15.85 -7.60 8.93
N ASN A 152 -16.18 -8.15 10.09
CA ASN A 152 -15.22 -8.85 10.94
C ASN A 152 -14.61 -10.10 10.28
N ILE A 153 -15.41 -10.86 9.52
CA ILE A 153 -14.92 -12.06 8.81
C ILE A 153 -13.96 -11.62 7.70
N VAL A 154 -14.36 -10.62 6.92
CA VAL A 154 -13.55 -10.06 5.83
C VAL A 154 -12.22 -9.51 6.35
N TRP A 155 -12.26 -8.74 7.45
CA TRP A 155 -11.04 -8.19 8.08
C TRP A 155 -10.11 -9.28 8.63
N ASN A 156 -10.63 -10.30 9.29
CA ASN A 156 -9.80 -11.40 9.79
C ASN A 156 -9.12 -12.18 8.65
N PHE A 157 -9.87 -12.43 7.57
CA PHE A 157 -9.33 -13.07 6.38
C PHE A 157 -8.23 -12.21 5.73
N ALA A 158 -8.51 -10.93 5.52
CA ALA A 158 -7.56 -9.97 4.96
C ALA A 158 -6.28 -9.87 5.81
N ASP A 159 -6.41 -9.70 7.13
CA ASP A 159 -5.28 -9.62 8.06
C ASP A 159 -4.38 -10.88 7.97
N THR A 160 -4.98 -12.06 7.81
CA THR A 160 -4.23 -13.33 7.70
C THR A 160 -3.46 -13.41 6.38
N VAL A 161 -4.12 -13.12 5.26
CA VAL A 161 -3.49 -13.15 3.93
C VAL A 161 -2.38 -12.11 3.83
N MET A 162 -2.62 -10.90 4.34
CA MET A 162 -1.62 -9.84 4.37
C MET A 162 -0.40 -10.19 5.24
N ALA A 163 -0.60 -10.84 6.37
CA ALA A 163 0.52 -11.28 7.20
C ALA A 163 1.43 -12.26 6.45
N ILE A 164 0.85 -13.22 5.73
CA ILE A 164 1.61 -14.17 4.90
C ILE A 164 2.36 -13.43 3.78
N MET A 165 1.68 -12.51 3.09
CA MET A 165 2.27 -11.72 2.01
C MET A 165 3.45 -10.86 2.52
N ALA A 166 3.27 -10.20 3.67
CA ALA A 166 4.32 -9.41 4.30
C ALA A 166 5.52 -10.26 4.72
N MET A 167 5.30 -11.44 5.30
CA MET A 167 6.40 -12.34 5.68
C MET A 167 7.24 -12.75 4.48
N ILE A 168 6.62 -13.12 3.37
CA ILE A 168 7.33 -13.49 2.13
C ILE A 168 8.12 -12.29 1.60
N ASN A 169 7.48 -11.13 1.57
CA ASN A 169 8.10 -9.92 1.03
C ASN A 169 9.26 -9.40 1.90
N LEU A 170 9.17 -9.54 3.23
CA LEU A 170 10.28 -9.18 4.13
C LEU A 170 11.55 -9.98 3.84
N VAL A 171 11.40 -11.27 3.54
CA VAL A 171 12.54 -12.10 3.10
C VAL A 171 13.13 -11.55 1.80
N ALA A 172 12.28 -11.23 0.82
CA ALA A 172 12.72 -10.64 -0.45
C ALA A 172 13.44 -9.30 -0.24
N ILE A 173 12.92 -8.42 0.61
CA ILE A 173 13.55 -7.12 0.94
C ILE A 173 14.95 -7.33 1.52
N VAL A 174 15.11 -8.25 2.47
CA VAL A 174 16.41 -8.56 3.06
C VAL A 174 17.40 -9.05 2.01
N LEU A 175 16.98 -9.97 1.14
CA LEU A 175 17.81 -10.50 0.07
C LEU A 175 18.18 -9.45 -0.99
N LEU A 176 17.30 -8.51 -1.27
CA LEU A 176 17.51 -7.45 -2.26
C LEU A 176 18.20 -6.21 -1.67
N SER A 177 18.33 -6.10 -0.35
CA SER A 177 18.90 -4.92 0.31
C SER A 177 20.29 -4.50 -0.20
N PRO A 178 21.22 -5.40 -0.54
CA PRO A 178 22.53 -5.00 -1.09
C PRO A 178 22.40 -4.33 -2.46
N ILE A 179 21.43 -4.76 -3.28
CA ILE A 179 21.14 -4.17 -4.59
C ILE A 179 20.58 -2.76 -4.41
N VAL A 180 19.59 -2.61 -3.53
CA VAL A 180 18.97 -1.31 -3.23
C VAL A 180 20.01 -0.32 -2.73
N TRP A 181 20.93 -0.75 -1.87
CA TRP A 181 22.00 0.10 -1.35
C TRP A 181 22.99 0.55 -2.43
N LEU A 182 23.31 -0.33 -3.38
CA LEU A 182 24.17 0.01 -4.51
C LEU A 182 23.50 1.07 -5.40
N ILE A 183 22.25 0.85 -5.79
CA ILE A 183 21.47 1.76 -6.63
C ILE A 183 21.28 3.13 -5.92
N LEU A 184 21.01 3.13 -4.62
CA LEU A 184 20.85 4.37 -3.86
C LEU A 184 22.15 5.16 -3.78
N ARG A 185 23.31 4.49 -3.63
CA ARG A 185 24.61 5.15 -3.65
C ARG A 185 24.93 5.78 -4.99
N ASP A 186 24.65 5.07 -6.08
CA ASP A 186 24.81 5.62 -7.42
C ASP A 186 23.98 6.90 -7.60
N TYR A 187 22.71 6.85 -7.27
CA TYR A 187 21.81 8.00 -7.29
C TYR A 187 22.37 9.20 -6.49
N GLN A 188 22.81 8.93 -5.27
CA GLN A 188 23.37 10.01 -4.41
C GLN A 188 24.66 10.59 -4.95
N GLN A 189 25.52 9.79 -5.59
CA GLN A 189 26.77 10.26 -6.20
C GLN A 189 26.47 11.17 -7.38
N GLN A 190 25.51 10.83 -8.24
CA GLN A 190 25.10 11.66 -9.37
C GLN A 190 24.50 13.00 -8.92
N ILE A 191 23.64 12.99 -7.88
CA ILE A 191 23.11 14.24 -7.30
C ILE A 191 24.22 15.10 -6.72
N LYS A 192 25.18 14.53 -5.98
CA LYS A 192 26.32 15.28 -5.42
C LYS A 192 27.21 15.87 -6.51
N ALA A 193 27.32 15.22 -7.65
CA ALA A 193 28.06 15.73 -8.83
C ALA A 193 27.27 16.82 -9.60
N GLY A 194 26.04 17.13 -9.20
CA GLY A 194 25.20 18.14 -9.85
C GLY A 194 24.64 17.72 -11.21
N VAL A 195 24.63 16.41 -11.50
CA VAL A 195 24.07 15.86 -12.74
C VAL A 195 22.71 15.22 -12.49
N GLU A 196 21.86 15.20 -13.52
CA GLU A 196 20.59 14.51 -13.45
C GLU A 196 20.82 12.99 -13.32
N PRO A 197 20.25 12.33 -12.29
CA PRO A 197 20.46 10.92 -12.09
C PRO A 197 19.84 10.07 -13.20
N VAL A 198 20.70 9.32 -13.91
CA VAL A 198 20.30 8.35 -14.94
C VAL A 198 20.96 7.02 -14.61
N PHE A 199 20.16 5.98 -14.48
CA PHE A 199 20.66 4.64 -14.20
C PHE A 199 21.10 3.95 -15.49
N LYS A 200 22.35 3.48 -15.53
CA LYS A 200 22.91 2.71 -16.66
C LYS A 200 23.41 1.37 -16.14
N LEU A 201 22.78 0.29 -16.58
CA LEU A 201 23.12 -1.06 -16.14
C LEU A 201 24.56 -1.45 -16.51
N GLU A 202 25.10 -0.90 -17.60
CA GLU A 202 26.49 -1.13 -18.03
C GLU A 202 27.53 -0.75 -16.97
N GLN A 203 27.23 0.24 -16.14
CA GLN A 203 28.10 0.68 -15.05
C GLN A 203 28.05 -0.26 -13.84
N HIS A 204 27.07 -1.19 -13.83
CA HIS A 204 26.82 -2.10 -12.71
C HIS A 204 26.81 -3.59 -13.16
N PRO A 205 27.94 -4.16 -13.62
CA PRO A 205 27.97 -5.51 -14.18
C PRO A 205 27.54 -6.62 -13.19
N THR A 206 27.58 -6.33 -11.91
CA THR A 206 27.08 -7.23 -10.86
C THR A 206 25.55 -7.38 -10.88
N LEU A 207 24.83 -6.36 -11.32
CA LEU A 207 23.37 -6.39 -11.44
C LEU A 207 22.91 -7.12 -12.70
N ALA A 208 23.62 -6.93 -13.82
CA ALA A 208 23.37 -7.67 -15.05
C ALA A 208 23.45 -9.19 -14.83
N LYS A 209 24.44 -9.65 -14.02
CA LYS A 209 24.58 -11.07 -13.65
C LYS A 209 23.45 -11.60 -12.75
N ARG A 210 22.65 -10.73 -12.13
CA ARG A 210 21.52 -11.08 -11.24
C ARG A 210 20.18 -11.03 -11.95
N GLY A 211 20.15 -10.92 -13.28
CA GLY A 211 18.93 -11.00 -14.09
C GLY A 211 18.17 -9.68 -14.22
N VAL A 212 18.83 -8.55 -13.97
CA VAL A 212 18.29 -7.24 -14.32
C VAL A 212 18.36 -7.09 -15.85
N ASP A 213 17.24 -6.79 -16.48
CA ASP A 213 17.08 -6.76 -17.92
C ASP A 213 17.79 -5.56 -18.54
N ASN A 214 18.64 -5.84 -19.55
CA ASN A 214 19.36 -4.81 -20.29
C ASN A 214 18.45 -3.95 -21.17
N ASP A 215 17.29 -4.47 -21.59
CA ASP A 215 16.40 -3.77 -22.49
C ASP A 215 15.65 -2.61 -21.82
N ILE A 216 15.59 -2.64 -20.48
CA ILE A 216 14.87 -1.62 -19.68
C ILE A 216 15.82 -0.50 -19.24
N TRP A 217 17.10 -0.82 -18.98
CA TRP A 217 18.05 0.10 -18.35
C TRP A 217 19.34 0.29 -19.19
N SER A 218 19.17 0.36 -20.50
CA SER A 218 20.26 0.63 -21.45
C SER A 218 20.59 2.13 -21.59
#